data_636892a896dba5df9d3519888ea6b61e
#
_entry.id   636892a896dba5df9d3519888ea6b61e
#
_cell.length_a   1.000
_cell.length_b   1.000
_cell.length_c   1.000
_cell.angle_alpha   90.00
_cell.angle_beta   90.00
_cell.angle_gamma   90.00
#
_symmetry.space_group_name_H-M   'P 1'
#
loop_
_entity.id
_entity.type
_entity.pdbx_description
1 polymer ?
#
loop_
_entity_poly.entity_id
_entity_poly.type
_entity_poly.pdbx_seq_one_letter_code
_entity_poly.pdbx_strand_id
1 'polypeptide(L)'
;MEDRAAEGVDKWNRKKYTKYLEEEKVAQKGDLLSFRPDIKVLDATIRDGGLVNDFYFTDEFIHNLYKANVKAGVDYMEFGYRADKEMFDVDAYGPWKFAEDDKIREVVGDNDTDLKISIMADVGRCNYKEDIHDRSDSPVDLIRVATYVNTMPAAIDMIEDAHRKGYETTCNIMAISNAKESDINKALEMLGKSCVDGIYIVDSFGSLFPEQIRTISDQYMEVGEKYGKYIGMHAHNNQQLAFANTIESCARGVSYLDATMSGMGRGAGNC
;
A
#
# COMPACT_ATOMS: atom_id res chain seq x y z
N MET A 1 -33.18 19.42 4.61
CA MET A 1 -31.78 19.86 4.63
C MET A 1 -30.80 18.71 4.40
N GLU A 2 -31.27 17.46 4.45
CA GLU A 2 -30.43 16.24 4.22
C GLU A 2 -30.12 15.95 2.73
N ASP A 3 -31.04 16.31 1.82
CA ASP A 3 -30.83 16.04 0.38
C ASP A 3 -29.71 16.87 -0.30
N ARG A 4 -29.36 18.03 0.22
CA ARG A 4 -28.29 18.85 -0.36
C ARG A 4 -26.87 18.34 -0.02
N ALA A 5 -26.72 17.56 1.05
CA ALA A 5 -25.44 16.97 1.42
C ALA A 5 -25.12 15.75 0.54
N ALA A 6 -26.12 14.96 0.17
CA ALA A 6 -25.95 13.80 -0.70
C ALA A 6 -25.56 14.18 -2.14
N GLU A 7 -26.16 15.25 -2.70
CA GLU A 7 -25.75 15.76 -4.04
C GLU A 7 -24.33 16.33 -4.09
N GLY A 8 -23.81 16.83 -2.96
CA GLY A 8 -22.42 17.32 -2.88
C GLY A 8 -21.38 16.19 -2.93
N VAL A 9 -21.70 15.03 -2.38
CA VAL A 9 -20.78 13.89 -2.32
C VAL A 9 -20.59 13.21 -3.68
N ASP A 10 -21.62 13.14 -4.48
CA ASP A 10 -21.56 12.55 -5.82
C ASP A 10 -20.71 13.38 -6.81
N LYS A 11 -20.54 14.69 -6.55
CA LYS A 11 -19.63 15.56 -7.33
C LYS A 11 -18.14 15.29 -7.08
N TRP A 12 -17.80 14.60 -6.00
CA TRP A 12 -16.44 14.24 -5.64
C TRP A 12 -16.07 12.79 -6.00
N ASN A 13 -16.90 12.10 -6.77
CA ASN A 13 -16.52 10.82 -7.34
C ASN A 13 -15.28 11.00 -8.23
N ARG A 14 -14.20 10.30 -7.92
CA ARG A 14 -12.90 10.46 -8.58
C ARG A 14 -12.97 10.35 -10.10
N LYS A 15 -13.77 9.42 -10.63
CA LYS A 15 -13.98 9.27 -12.11
C LYS A 15 -14.63 10.50 -12.72
N LYS A 16 -15.65 11.08 -12.06
CA LYS A 16 -16.30 12.32 -12.49
C LYS A 16 -15.35 13.51 -12.39
N TYR A 17 -14.58 13.58 -11.30
CA TYR A 17 -13.59 14.63 -11.08
C TYR A 17 -12.42 14.55 -12.09
N THR A 18 -11.93 13.34 -12.36
CA THR A 18 -10.90 13.12 -13.41
C THR A 18 -11.41 13.52 -14.78
N LYS A 19 -12.64 13.12 -15.14
CA LYS A 19 -13.28 13.52 -16.41
C LYS A 19 -13.47 15.04 -16.50
N TYR A 20 -13.94 15.67 -15.42
CA TYR A 20 -14.09 17.13 -15.34
C TYR A 20 -12.74 17.84 -15.56
N LEU A 21 -11.68 17.38 -14.89
CA LEU A 21 -10.34 17.92 -15.07
C LEU A 21 -9.77 17.64 -16.46
N GLU A 22 -10.13 16.56 -17.11
CA GLU A 22 -9.74 16.27 -18.50
C GLU A 22 -10.46 17.19 -19.49
N GLU A 23 -11.72 17.50 -19.25
CA GLU A 23 -12.49 18.46 -20.05
C GLU A 23 -12.00 19.91 -19.84
N GLU A 24 -11.59 20.28 -18.61
CA GLU A 24 -10.97 21.59 -18.31
C GLU A 24 -9.51 21.72 -18.75
N LYS A 25 -8.79 20.62 -18.98
CA LYS A 25 -7.40 20.62 -19.47
C LYS A 25 -7.18 21.46 -20.75
N VAL A 26 -8.22 21.66 -21.51
CA VAL A 26 -8.16 22.46 -22.74
C VAL A 26 -8.13 23.96 -22.46
N ALA A 27 -8.51 24.42 -21.27
CA ALA A 27 -8.78 25.84 -21.03
C ALA A 27 -7.73 26.58 -20.20
N GLN A 28 -7.04 25.99 -19.20
CA GLN A 28 -6.12 26.74 -18.32
C GLN A 28 -5.06 25.86 -17.67
N LYS A 29 -4.00 25.50 -18.38
CA LYS A 29 -2.82 24.91 -17.80
C LYS A 29 -1.77 25.98 -17.57
N GLY A 30 -1.54 26.38 -16.32
CA GLY A 30 -0.34 27.12 -15.97
C GLY A 30 0.90 26.20 -16.08
N ASP A 31 2.01 26.74 -16.54
CA ASP A 31 3.26 25.97 -16.79
C ASP A 31 3.83 25.28 -15.54
N LEU A 32 3.39 25.68 -14.34
CA LEU A 32 3.82 25.13 -13.05
C LEU A 32 2.87 24.07 -12.47
N LEU A 33 1.72 23.83 -13.10
CA LEU A 33 0.75 22.84 -12.63
C LEU A 33 0.93 21.53 -13.37
N SER A 34 1.21 20.46 -12.64
CA SER A 34 1.18 19.10 -13.14
C SER A 34 -0.03 18.36 -12.58
N PHE A 35 -0.81 17.76 -13.47
CA PHE A 35 -1.90 16.86 -13.07
C PHE A 35 -1.42 15.42 -13.17
N ARG A 36 -1.50 14.69 -12.06
CA ARG A 36 -1.03 13.31 -11.90
C ARG A 36 -2.21 12.37 -11.62
N PRO A 37 -3.01 12.00 -12.64
CA PRO A 37 -4.15 11.09 -12.48
C PRO A 37 -3.74 9.64 -12.20
N ASP A 38 -2.47 9.34 -12.37
CA ASP A 38 -1.83 8.06 -12.09
C ASP A 38 -1.57 7.81 -10.59
N ILE A 39 -1.67 8.85 -9.75
CA ILE A 39 -1.45 8.70 -8.32
C ILE A 39 -2.56 7.83 -7.70
N LYS A 40 -2.12 6.83 -6.92
CA LYS A 40 -2.91 5.92 -6.14
C LYS A 40 -2.58 6.08 -4.67
N VAL A 41 -3.60 6.10 -3.83
CA VAL A 41 -3.45 6.18 -2.37
C VAL A 41 -3.87 4.86 -1.74
N LEU A 42 -3.02 4.35 -0.85
CA LEU A 42 -3.29 3.18 -0.02
C LEU A 42 -3.38 3.60 1.45
N ASP A 43 -4.50 3.29 2.08
CA ASP A 43 -4.66 3.41 3.54
C ASP A 43 -4.07 2.17 4.24
N ALA A 44 -3.01 2.35 5.01
CA ALA A 44 -2.35 1.30 5.80
C ALA A 44 -2.68 1.38 7.29
N THR A 45 -3.76 2.08 7.68
CA THR A 45 -4.10 2.35 9.09
C THR A 45 -4.23 1.09 9.91
N ILE A 46 -4.94 0.06 9.42
CA ILE A 46 -5.15 -1.17 10.18
C ILE A 46 -3.88 -2.00 10.23
N ARG A 47 -3.16 -2.11 9.10
CA ARG A 47 -1.95 -2.93 9.04
C ARG A 47 -0.83 -2.35 9.88
N ASP A 48 -0.49 -1.07 9.72
CA ASP A 48 0.65 -0.47 10.41
C ASP A 48 0.28 0.04 11.80
N GLY A 49 -0.94 0.58 11.98
CA GLY A 49 -1.49 0.92 13.28
C GLY A 49 -1.67 -0.30 14.19
N GLY A 50 -1.94 -1.47 13.61
CA GLY A 50 -2.01 -2.73 14.34
C GLY A 50 -0.73 -3.10 15.10
N LEU A 51 0.43 -2.60 14.65
CA LEU A 51 1.70 -2.78 15.36
C LEU A 51 1.80 -1.99 16.69
N VAL A 52 0.86 -1.09 16.95
CA VAL A 52 0.81 -0.27 18.18
C VAL A 52 -0.17 -0.85 19.19
N ASN A 53 -1.20 -1.58 18.74
CA ASN A 53 -2.29 -2.08 19.59
C ASN A 53 -2.49 -3.60 19.46
N ASP A 54 -1.46 -4.32 19.03
CA ASP A 54 -1.50 -5.79 18.81
C ASP A 54 -2.65 -6.24 17.90
N PHE A 55 -3.03 -5.38 16.94
CA PHE A 55 -4.09 -5.62 15.94
C PHE A 55 -5.52 -5.72 16.51
N TYR A 56 -5.74 -5.16 17.71
CA TYR A 56 -7.06 -5.05 18.32
C TYR A 56 -7.77 -3.78 17.86
N PHE A 57 -8.60 -3.90 16.83
CA PHE A 57 -9.53 -2.88 16.38
C PHE A 57 -10.95 -3.41 16.48
N THR A 58 -11.92 -2.55 16.82
CA THR A 58 -13.33 -2.93 16.78
C THR A 58 -13.81 -3.00 15.34
N ASP A 59 -14.74 -3.92 15.05
CA ASP A 59 -15.35 -4.04 13.72
C ASP A 59 -16.04 -2.73 13.30
N GLU A 60 -16.67 -2.03 14.23
CA GLU A 60 -17.29 -0.72 13.99
C GLU A 60 -16.24 0.31 13.51
N PHE A 61 -15.06 0.36 14.15
CA PHE A 61 -14.00 1.28 13.73
C PHE A 61 -13.55 0.98 12.29
N ILE A 62 -13.29 -0.29 11.98
CA ILE A 62 -12.81 -0.69 10.66
C ILE A 62 -13.86 -0.47 9.58
N HIS A 63 -15.13 -0.81 9.88
CA HIS A 63 -16.25 -0.56 8.99
C HIS A 63 -16.42 0.95 8.67
N ASN A 64 -16.30 1.79 9.70
CA ASN A 64 -16.37 3.24 9.52
C ASN A 64 -15.17 3.79 8.74
N LEU A 65 -13.96 3.27 8.99
CA LEU A 65 -12.76 3.60 8.22
C LEU A 65 -12.90 3.18 6.75
N TYR A 66 -13.37 1.96 6.49
CA TYR A 66 -13.65 1.49 5.13
C TYR A 66 -14.61 2.43 4.40
N LYS A 67 -15.75 2.77 5.03
CA LYS A 67 -16.71 3.71 4.44
C LYS A 67 -16.11 5.10 4.19
N ALA A 68 -15.26 5.58 5.10
CA ALA A 68 -14.59 6.86 4.93
C ALA A 68 -13.62 6.83 3.74
N ASN A 69 -12.85 5.74 3.59
CA ASN A 69 -11.94 5.53 2.47
C ASN A 69 -12.67 5.45 1.12
N VAL A 70 -13.77 4.69 1.06
CA VAL A 70 -14.63 4.63 -0.13
C VAL A 70 -15.14 6.02 -0.50
N LYS A 71 -15.67 6.77 0.48
CA LYS A 71 -16.18 8.12 0.28
C LYS A 71 -15.10 9.12 -0.14
N ALA A 72 -13.89 8.97 0.38
CA ALA A 72 -12.74 9.82 0.04
C ALA A 72 -12.12 9.47 -1.32
N GLY A 73 -12.48 8.34 -1.92
CA GLY A 73 -11.91 7.85 -3.18
C GLY A 73 -10.49 7.33 -3.02
N VAL A 74 -10.16 6.78 -1.85
CA VAL A 74 -8.91 6.03 -1.62
C VAL A 74 -8.93 4.79 -2.51
N ASP A 75 -7.78 4.45 -3.11
CA ASP A 75 -7.72 3.36 -4.09
C ASP A 75 -7.58 1.99 -3.43
N TYR A 76 -6.83 1.90 -2.32
CA TYR A 76 -6.59 0.65 -1.59
C TYR A 76 -6.74 0.84 -0.09
N MET A 77 -7.22 -0.19 0.61
CA MET A 77 -7.20 -0.27 2.07
C MET A 77 -6.54 -1.58 2.51
N GLU A 78 -5.50 -1.48 3.35
CA GLU A 78 -4.74 -2.62 3.85
C GLU A 78 -5.25 -3.05 5.22
N PHE A 79 -5.89 -4.23 5.27
CA PHE A 79 -6.62 -4.73 6.46
C PHE A 79 -5.72 -5.38 7.50
N GLY A 80 -4.48 -5.67 7.21
CA GLY A 80 -3.57 -6.28 8.18
C GLY A 80 -2.55 -7.20 7.54
N TYR A 81 -2.10 -8.17 8.32
CA TYR A 81 -1.18 -9.20 7.87
C TYR A 81 -1.90 -10.53 7.62
N ARG A 82 -1.37 -11.34 6.71
CA ARG A 82 -1.65 -12.77 6.64
C ARG A 82 -0.54 -13.51 7.40
N ALA A 83 -0.53 -13.40 8.73
CA ALA A 83 0.48 -14.03 9.55
C ALA A 83 0.18 -15.52 9.80
N ASP A 84 1.23 -16.33 9.83
CA ASP A 84 1.14 -17.75 10.13
C ASP A 84 0.73 -17.98 11.59
N LYS A 85 -0.38 -18.70 11.81
CA LYS A 85 -0.93 -19.01 13.14
C LYS A 85 -0.10 -20.03 13.92
N GLU A 86 0.81 -20.76 13.27
CA GLU A 86 1.76 -21.63 13.96
C GLU A 86 2.91 -20.83 14.55
N MET A 87 3.22 -19.65 13.98
CA MET A 87 4.29 -18.77 14.43
C MET A 87 3.82 -17.68 15.41
N PHE A 88 2.57 -17.26 15.30
CA PHE A 88 2.00 -16.17 16.10
C PHE A 88 0.80 -16.69 16.90
N ASP A 89 0.86 -16.49 18.22
CA ASP A 89 -0.21 -16.89 19.12
C ASP A 89 -1.49 -16.10 18.84
N VAL A 90 -2.54 -16.81 18.47
CA VAL A 90 -3.86 -16.21 18.14
C VAL A 90 -4.54 -15.55 19.34
N ASP A 91 -4.15 -15.91 20.56
CA ASP A 91 -4.67 -15.30 21.79
C ASP A 91 -3.91 -14.02 22.17
N ALA A 92 -2.69 -13.83 21.62
CA ALA A 92 -1.85 -12.66 21.89
C ALA A 92 -2.15 -11.49 20.93
N TYR A 93 -2.78 -11.74 19.79
CA TYR A 93 -3.02 -10.73 18.78
C TYR A 93 -4.49 -10.66 18.37
N GLY A 94 -4.94 -9.46 17.99
CA GLY A 94 -6.25 -9.26 17.39
C GLY A 94 -6.37 -9.89 16.00
N PRO A 95 -7.61 -10.03 15.48
CA PRO A 95 -7.90 -10.78 14.24
C PRO A 95 -7.19 -10.23 13.00
N TRP A 96 -6.84 -8.95 13.01
CA TRP A 96 -6.20 -8.26 11.86
C TRP A 96 -4.71 -8.57 11.72
N LYS A 97 -4.10 -9.26 12.70
CA LYS A 97 -2.80 -9.91 12.53
C LYS A 97 -2.84 -11.01 11.49
N PHE A 98 -3.99 -11.67 11.39
CA PHE A 98 -4.22 -12.80 10.49
C PHE A 98 -5.07 -12.43 9.28
N ALA A 99 -5.86 -11.36 9.37
CA ALA A 99 -6.71 -10.77 8.33
C ALA A 99 -7.37 -11.82 7.43
N GLU A 100 -8.09 -12.79 8.06
CA GLU A 100 -8.74 -13.88 7.34
C GLU A 100 -9.84 -13.36 6.42
N ASP A 101 -10.07 -14.06 5.33
CA ASP A 101 -11.02 -13.65 4.28
C ASP A 101 -12.45 -13.52 4.82
N ASP A 102 -12.88 -14.44 5.69
CA ASP A 102 -14.19 -14.39 6.32
C ASP A 102 -14.33 -13.20 7.27
N LYS A 103 -13.24 -12.86 8.01
CA LYS A 103 -13.24 -11.68 8.88
C LYS A 103 -13.30 -10.37 8.08
N ILE A 104 -12.64 -10.31 6.95
CA ILE A 104 -12.72 -9.16 6.04
C ILE A 104 -14.16 -9.03 5.51
N ARG A 105 -14.77 -10.12 5.02
CA ARG A 105 -16.17 -10.13 4.54
C ARG A 105 -17.17 -9.72 5.62
N GLU A 106 -16.97 -10.14 6.86
CA GLU A 106 -17.83 -9.77 7.99
C GLU A 106 -17.92 -8.24 8.17
N VAL A 107 -16.83 -7.53 7.92
CA VAL A 107 -16.73 -6.08 8.12
C VAL A 107 -17.09 -5.28 6.87
N VAL A 108 -16.69 -5.70 5.68
CA VAL A 108 -16.90 -4.93 4.44
C VAL A 108 -18.07 -5.43 3.59
N GLY A 109 -18.56 -6.64 3.85
CA GLY A 109 -19.58 -7.30 3.01
C GLY A 109 -19.02 -7.66 1.64
N ASP A 110 -19.89 -7.64 0.65
CA ASP A 110 -19.53 -7.75 -0.76
C ASP A 110 -19.02 -6.39 -1.23
N ASN A 111 -17.70 -6.23 -1.32
CA ASN A 111 -17.08 -4.97 -1.75
C ASN A 111 -17.42 -4.67 -3.22
N ASP A 112 -18.53 -3.98 -3.45
CA ASP A 112 -19.02 -3.55 -4.76
C ASP A 112 -18.51 -2.15 -5.17
N THR A 113 -17.49 -1.65 -4.47
CA THR A 113 -16.91 -0.32 -4.66
C THR A 113 -15.65 -0.37 -5.54
N ASP A 114 -15.16 0.81 -5.94
CA ASP A 114 -13.88 0.95 -6.65
C ASP A 114 -12.64 0.79 -5.71
N LEU A 115 -12.82 0.76 -4.38
CA LEU A 115 -11.75 0.56 -3.41
C LEU A 115 -11.29 -0.90 -3.45
N LYS A 116 -10.00 -1.12 -3.59
CA LYS A 116 -9.38 -2.45 -3.56
C LYS A 116 -8.96 -2.84 -2.15
N ILE A 117 -9.19 -4.09 -1.80
CA ILE A 117 -8.79 -4.66 -0.52
C ILE A 117 -7.38 -5.24 -0.62
N SER A 118 -6.54 -4.91 0.35
CA SER A 118 -5.15 -5.35 0.42
C SER A 118 -4.82 -6.00 1.75
N ILE A 119 -3.88 -6.94 1.73
CA ILE A 119 -3.22 -7.50 2.91
C ILE A 119 -1.71 -7.56 2.70
N MET A 120 -0.94 -7.58 3.80
CA MET A 120 0.50 -7.78 3.77
C MET A 120 0.87 -9.21 4.17
N ALA A 121 1.83 -9.79 3.47
CA ALA A 121 2.39 -11.10 3.76
C ALA A 121 3.91 -11.00 3.86
N ASP A 122 4.45 -11.22 5.07
CA ASP A 122 5.89 -11.14 5.32
C ASP A 122 6.58 -12.45 4.92
N VAL A 123 7.68 -12.34 4.19
CA VAL A 123 8.53 -13.49 3.86
C VAL A 123 9.01 -14.19 5.14
N GLY A 124 8.75 -15.50 5.23
CA GLY A 124 9.10 -16.32 6.39
C GLY A 124 8.20 -16.15 7.61
N ARG A 125 7.08 -15.44 7.50
CA ARG A 125 6.08 -15.25 8.57
C ARG A 125 4.64 -15.48 8.11
N CYS A 126 4.47 -15.99 6.91
CA CYS A 126 3.20 -16.33 6.30
C CYS A 126 3.36 -17.69 5.62
N ASN A 127 2.45 -18.62 5.88
CA ASN A 127 2.35 -19.87 5.12
C ASN A 127 1.53 -19.60 3.84
N TYR A 128 2.11 -18.82 2.92
CA TYR A 128 1.43 -18.25 1.77
C TYR A 128 0.79 -19.29 0.83
N LYS A 129 1.30 -20.51 0.83
CA LYS A 129 0.75 -21.59 -0.01
C LYS A 129 -0.61 -22.06 0.46
N GLU A 130 -0.82 -22.06 1.77
CA GLU A 130 -2.03 -22.53 2.42
C GLU A 130 -2.95 -21.37 2.85
N ASP A 131 -2.38 -20.28 3.40
CA ASP A 131 -3.16 -19.18 3.98
C ASP A 131 -3.65 -18.16 2.94
N ILE A 132 -3.04 -18.10 1.75
CA ILE A 132 -3.49 -17.26 0.64
C ILE A 132 -4.25 -18.16 -0.35
N HIS A 133 -5.59 -18.05 -0.36
CA HIS A 133 -6.46 -18.81 -1.27
C HIS A 133 -6.42 -18.25 -2.69
N ASP A 134 -7.12 -18.88 -3.62
CA ASP A 134 -7.30 -18.30 -4.97
C ASP A 134 -8.12 -17.01 -4.89
N ARG A 135 -7.78 -16.03 -5.75
CA ARG A 135 -8.43 -14.72 -5.78
C ARG A 135 -9.95 -14.80 -5.95
N SER A 136 -10.45 -15.83 -6.66
CA SER A 136 -11.88 -16.07 -6.83
C SER A 136 -12.64 -16.36 -5.54
N ASP A 137 -11.94 -16.87 -4.53
CA ASP A 137 -12.50 -17.28 -3.24
C ASP A 137 -12.23 -16.26 -2.12
N SER A 138 -11.47 -15.19 -2.43
CA SER A 138 -11.03 -14.18 -1.46
C SER A 138 -11.64 -12.80 -1.77
N PRO A 139 -11.95 -11.98 -0.75
CA PRO A 139 -12.32 -10.57 -0.95
C PRO A 139 -11.12 -9.69 -1.27
N VAL A 140 -9.89 -10.21 -1.13
CA VAL A 140 -8.64 -9.47 -1.30
C VAL A 140 -8.30 -9.30 -2.78
N ASP A 141 -7.83 -8.11 -3.18
CA ASP A 141 -7.42 -7.77 -4.54
C ASP A 141 -5.90 -7.77 -4.70
N LEU A 142 -5.18 -7.33 -3.65
CA LEU A 142 -3.76 -7.06 -3.67
C LEU A 142 -3.05 -7.78 -2.51
N ILE A 143 -2.02 -8.56 -2.85
CA ILE A 143 -1.08 -9.13 -1.88
C ILE A 143 0.21 -8.28 -1.90
N ARG A 144 0.55 -7.70 -0.74
CA ARG A 144 1.79 -6.95 -0.55
C ARG A 144 2.82 -7.81 0.15
N VAL A 145 3.83 -8.25 -0.59
CA VAL A 145 4.92 -9.10 -0.04
C VAL A 145 5.98 -8.21 0.59
N ALA A 146 6.17 -8.35 1.91
CA ALA A 146 7.21 -7.62 2.64
C ALA A 146 8.47 -8.49 2.81
N THR A 147 9.62 -7.91 2.49
CA THR A 147 10.89 -8.62 2.47
C THR A 147 12.09 -7.69 2.75
N TYR A 148 13.24 -8.27 2.97
CA TYR A 148 14.53 -7.58 2.99
C TYR A 148 15.32 -7.91 1.71
N VAL A 149 16.32 -7.09 1.38
CA VAL A 149 17.16 -7.31 0.18
C VAL A 149 17.81 -8.70 0.12
N ASN A 150 18.13 -9.28 1.27
CA ASN A 150 18.79 -10.60 1.38
C ASN A 150 17.82 -11.80 1.29
N THR A 151 16.53 -11.59 1.35
CA THR A 151 15.50 -12.65 1.24
C THR A 151 14.70 -12.55 -0.08
N MET A 152 15.23 -11.83 -1.05
CA MET A 152 14.56 -11.57 -2.34
C MET A 152 14.13 -12.83 -3.12
N PRO A 153 14.92 -13.92 -3.20
CA PRO A 153 14.45 -15.13 -3.89
C PRO A 153 13.16 -15.70 -3.30
N ALA A 154 13.04 -15.76 -1.97
CA ALA A 154 11.82 -16.24 -1.31
C ALA A 154 10.64 -15.27 -1.50
N ALA A 155 10.91 -13.96 -1.60
CA ALA A 155 9.87 -12.97 -1.93
C ALA A 155 9.33 -13.20 -3.35
N ILE A 156 10.20 -13.49 -4.31
CA ILE A 156 9.78 -13.77 -5.69
C ILE A 156 8.93 -15.04 -5.75
N ASP A 157 9.31 -16.10 -5.06
CA ASP A 157 8.50 -17.33 -4.99
C ASP A 157 7.09 -17.06 -4.44
N MET A 158 6.98 -16.20 -3.42
CA MET A 158 5.69 -15.80 -2.85
C MET A 158 4.89 -14.91 -3.81
N ILE A 159 5.53 -13.98 -4.49
CA ILE A 159 4.91 -13.11 -5.51
C ILE A 159 4.38 -13.97 -6.68
N GLU A 160 5.17 -14.91 -7.18
CA GLU A 160 4.77 -15.80 -8.27
C GLU A 160 3.58 -16.68 -7.88
N ASP A 161 3.53 -17.15 -6.63
CA ASP A 161 2.41 -17.92 -6.11
C ASP A 161 1.13 -17.07 -6.03
N ALA A 162 1.21 -15.87 -5.46
CA ALA A 162 0.08 -14.95 -5.36
C ALA A 162 -0.41 -14.50 -6.75
N HIS A 163 0.51 -14.18 -7.66
CA HIS A 163 0.18 -13.82 -9.04
C HIS A 163 -0.54 -14.96 -9.78
N ARG A 164 -0.06 -16.22 -9.63
CA ARG A 164 -0.70 -17.41 -10.20
C ARG A 164 -2.11 -17.63 -9.64
N LYS A 165 -2.35 -17.27 -8.38
CA LYS A 165 -3.68 -17.29 -7.73
C LYS A 165 -4.59 -16.13 -8.19
N GLY A 166 -4.09 -15.21 -9.04
CA GLY A 166 -4.84 -14.15 -9.67
C GLY A 166 -4.83 -12.80 -8.96
N TYR A 167 -3.95 -12.60 -7.99
CA TYR A 167 -3.82 -11.33 -7.27
C TYR A 167 -2.96 -10.31 -8.01
N GLU A 168 -3.28 -9.03 -7.83
CA GLU A 168 -2.31 -7.95 -7.96
C GLU A 168 -1.23 -8.11 -6.88
N THR A 169 0.03 -7.83 -7.20
CA THR A 169 1.15 -8.10 -6.28
C THR A 169 2.10 -6.91 -6.17
N THR A 170 2.56 -6.63 -4.95
CA THR A 170 3.66 -5.70 -4.74
C THR A 170 4.76 -6.29 -3.87
N CYS A 171 5.95 -5.72 -3.98
CA CYS A 171 7.07 -6.04 -3.11
C CYS A 171 7.48 -4.81 -2.31
N ASN A 172 7.41 -4.92 -0.99
CA ASN A 172 7.81 -3.90 -0.03
C ASN A 172 9.21 -4.24 0.50
N ILE A 173 10.26 -3.53 0.01
CA ILE A 173 11.64 -3.77 0.45
C ILE A 173 11.87 -3.01 1.75
N MET A 174 11.77 -3.71 2.87
CA MET A 174 11.89 -3.14 4.22
C MET A 174 13.33 -2.74 4.55
N ALA A 175 13.45 -1.77 5.49
CA ALA A 175 14.73 -1.30 6.05
C ALA A 175 15.75 -0.87 4.99
N ILE A 176 15.28 -0.21 3.93
CA ILE A 176 16.09 0.15 2.77
C ILE A 176 17.29 1.03 3.16
N SER A 177 17.15 1.87 4.21
CA SER A 177 18.22 2.72 4.71
C SER A 177 19.42 1.96 5.30
N ASN A 178 19.25 0.67 5.63
CA ASN A 178 20.32 -0.21 6.14
C ASN A 178 20.95 -1.09 5.06
N ALA A 179 20.39 -1.07 3.85
CA ALA A 179 20.87 -1.91 2.77
C ALA A 179 22.03 -1.25 2.01
N LYS A 180 22.94 -2.08 1.46
CA LYS A 180 23.96 -1.58 0.56
C LYS A 180 23.34 -1.30 -0.81
N GLU A 181 23.77 -0.24 -1.46
CA GLU A 181 23.31 0.13 -2.79
C GLU A 181 23.42 -1.01 -3.82
N SER A 182 24.55 -1.77 -3.78
CA SER A 182 24.74 -2.93 -4.64
C SER A 182 23.69 -4.04 -4.44
N ASP A 183 23.20 -4.21 -3.22
CA ASP A 183 22.21 -5.23 -2.89
C ASP A 183 20.81 -4.73 -3.26
N ILE A 184 20.54 -3.43 -3.10
CA ILE A 184 19.33 -2.78 -3.59
C ILE A 184 19.23 -2.95 -5.12
N ASN A 185 20.28 -2.63 -5.85
CA ASN A 185 20.32 -2.76 -7.32
C ASN A 185 20.04 -4.19 -7.78
N LYS A 186 20.63 -5.19 -7.12
CA LYS A 186 20.36 -6.60 -7.43
C LYS A 186 18.91 -6.98 -7.15
N ALA A 187 18.35 -6.54 -6.01
CA ALA A 187 16.98 -6.81 -5.63
C ALA A 187 16.00 -6.19 -6.65
N LEU A 188 16.23 -4.94 -7.04
CA LEU A 188 15.41 -4.23 -8.02
C LEU A 188 15.46 -4.89 -9.41
N GLU A 189 16.65 -5.33 -9.86
CA GLU A 189 16.79 -6.04 -11.14
C GLU A 189 16.06 -7.40 -11.13
N MET A 190 16.09 -8.12 -10.00
CA MET A 190 15.35 -9.37 -9.83
C MET A 190 13.82 -9.12 -9.87
N LEU A 191 13.33 -8.12 -9.13
CA LEU A 191 11.92 -7.76 -9.11
C LEU A 191 11.45 -7.24 -10.47
N GLY A 192 12.25 -6.42 -11.14
CA GLY A 192 11.94 -5.95 -12.48
C GLY A 192 11.66 -7.08 -13.47
N LYS A 193 12.41 -8.17 -13.37
CA LYS A 193 12.27 -9.37 -14.21
C LYS A 193 11.16 -10.32 -13.78
N SER A 194 10.63 -10.16 -12.56
CA SER A 194 9.56 -11.01 -12.03
C SER A 194 8.17 -10.57 -12.52
N CYS A 195 7.14 -11.31 -12.10
CA CYS A 195 5.74 -10.97 -12.40
C CYS A 195 5.15 -9.91 -11.45
N VAL A 196 5.92 -9.34 -10.49
CA VAL A 196 5.43 -8.31 -9.58
C VAL A 196 4.84 -7.12 -10.35
N ASP A 197 3.73 -6.56 -9.89
CA ASP A 197 3.13 -5.38 -10.52
C ASP A 197 3.77 -4.08 -10.02
N GLY A 198 4.09 -4.01 -8.73
CA GLY A 198 4.67 -2.82 -8.11
C GLY A 198 5.80 -3.08 -7.11
N ILE A 199 6.70 -2.10 -6.96
CA ILE A 199 7.83 -2.16 -6.04
C ILE A 199 7.80 -0.93 -5.13
N TYR A 200 7.87 -1.15 -3.81
CA TYR A 200 7.76 -0.10 -2.81
C TYR A 200 9.09 0.23 -2.14
N ILE A 201 9.38 1.52 -2.07
CA ILE A 201 10.42 2.10 -1.22
C ILE A 201 9.85 2.14 0.20
N VAL A 202 10.52 1.50 1.16
CA VAL A 202 10.05 1.49 2.56
C VAL A 202 11.08 2.11 3.48
N ASP A 203 10.86 3.35 3.92
CA ASP A 203 11.64 3.99 4.98
C ASP A 203 11.17 3.50 6.35
N SER A 204 11.52 2.24 6.68
CA SER A 204 11.07 1.54 7.89
C SER A 204 11.44 2.22 9.20
N PHE A 205 12.49 3.03 9.19
CA PHE A 205 12.98 3.72 10.39
C PHE A 205 12.63 5.20 10.42
N GLY A 206 12.00 5.72 9.35
CA GLY A 206 11.71 7.14 9.22
C GLY A 206 12.98 7.97 9.33
N SER A 207 14.08 7.47 8.79
CA SER A 207 15.44 8.00 8.98
C SER A 207 16.03 8.66 7.73
N LEU A 208 15.36 8.55 6.60
CA LEU A 208 15.81 9.14 5.34
C LEU A 208 15.45 10.62 5.26
N PHE A 209 16.41 11.41 4.79
CA PHE A 209 16.21 12.81 4.44
C PHE A 209 15.74 12.96 2.98
N PRO A 210 15.13 14.09 2.60
CA PRO A 210 14.61 14.30 1.23
C PRO A 210 15.65 14.07 0.11
N GLU A 211 16.92 14.38 0.33
CA GLU A 211 17.98 14.13 -0.67
C GLU A 211 18.20 12.64 -0.93
N GLN A 212 18.12 11.83 0.14
CA GLN A 212 18.24 10.38 0.03
C GLN A 212 17.00 9.79 -0.63
N ILE A 213 15.81 10.29 -0.28
CA ILE A 213 14.55 9.91 -0.94
C ILE A 213 14.58 10.23 -2.44
N ARG A 214 15.10 11.39 -2.81
CA ARG A 214 15.27 11.76 -4.24
C ARG A 214 16.12 10.74 -4.97
N THR A 215 17.29 10.42 -4.43
CA THR A 215 18.23 9.48 -5.03
C THR A 215 17.63 8.09 -5.18
N ILE A 216 17.01 7.57 -4.12
CA ILE A 216 16.43 6.23 -4.14
C ILE A 216 15.16 6.15 -5.01
N SER A 217 14.37 7.22 -5.05
CA SER A 217 13.20 7.30 -5.94
C SER A 217 13.63 7.23 -7.41
N ASP A 218 14.66 7.97 -7.80
CA ASP A 218 15.19 7.93 -9.17
C ASP A 218 15.67 6.52 -9.54
N GLN A 219 16.36 5.83 -8.63
CA GLN A 219 16.85 4.46 -8.82
C GLN A 219 15.70 3.46 -9.01
N TYR A 220 14.63 3.55 -8.21
CA TYR A 220 13.45 2.71 -8.36
C TYR A 220 12.68 3.03 -9.64
N MET A 221 12.53 4.32 -9.97
CA MET A 221 11.83 4.76 -11.18
C MET A 221 12.53 4.26 -12.45
N GLU A 222 13.87 4.26 -12.51
CA GLU A 222 14.63 3.69 -13.64
C GLU A 222 14.25 2.22 -13.88
N VAL A 223 14.14 1.42 -12.81
CA VAL A 223 13.72 0.01 -12.91
C VAL A 223 12.24 -0.09 -13.27
N GLY A 224 11.39 0.75 -12.67
CA GLY A 224 9.97 0.81 -12.98
C GLY A 224 9.71 1.08 -14.46
N GLU A 225 10.37 2.08 -15.03
CA GLU A 225 10.28 2.43 -16.45
C GLU A 225 10.81 1.32 -17.36
N LYS A 226 11.97 0.74 -17.01
CA LYS A 226 12.61 -0.32 -17.79
C LYS A 226 11.75 -1.59 -17.89
N TYR A 227 11.04 -1.95 -16.83
CA TYR A 227 10.32 -3.22 -16.74
C TYR A 227 8.78 -3.07 -16.69
N GLY A 228 8.27 -1.84 -16.77
CA GLY A 228 6.84 -1.57 -16.72
C GLY A 228 6.22 -1.83 -15.36
N LYS A 229 6.96 -1.54 -14.25
CA LYS A 229 6.48 -1.69 -12.88
C LYS A 229 6.09 -0.32 -12.31
N TYR A 230 5.00 -0.29 -11.54
CA TYR A 230 4.73 0.93 -10.78
C TYR A 230 5.58 1.00 -9.50
N ILE A 231 5.86 2.21 -9.07
CA ILE A 231 6.67 2.44 -7.88
C ILE A 231 5.82 3.07 -6.79
N GLY A 232 5.99 2.57 -5.57
CA GLY A 232 5.29 3.04 -4.38
C GLY A 232 6.23 3.55 -3.30
N MET A 233 5.69 4.34 -2.37
CA MET A 233 6.38 4.88 -1.21
C MET A 233 5.61 4.61 0.06
N HIS A 234 6.30 4.06 1.08
CA HIS A 234 5.83 3.90 2.44
C HIS A 234 6.83 4.54 3.40
N ALA A 235 6.43 5.62 4.08
CA ALA A 235 7.31 6.41 4.91
C ALA A 235 6.86 6.43 6.38
N HIS A 236 7.79 6.12 7.30
CA HIS A 236 7.62 6.34 8.74
C HIS A 236 8.05 7.75 9.17
N ASN A 237 7.51 8.22 10.29
CA ASN A 237 7.55 9.62 10.69
C ASN A 237 8.53 9.92 11.86
N ASN A 238 9.55 9.09 12.06
CA ASN A 238 10.45 9.20 13.21
C ASN A 238 11.23 10.53 13.26
N GLN A 239 11.50 11.14 12.10
CA GLN A 239 12.08 12.47 12.00
C GLN A 239 11.06 13.56 11.63
N GLN A 240 9.76 13.24 11.66
CA GLN A 240 8.67 14.12 11.22
C GLN A 240 8.76 14.51 9.73
N LEU A 241 9.35 13.64 8.91
CA LEU A 241 9.57 13.87 7.48
C LEU A 241 8.72 12.95 6.59
N ALA A 242 7.87 12.08 7.14
CA ALA A 242 7.10 11.12 6.33
C ALA A 242 6.31 11.80 5.21
N PHE A 243 5.54 12.85 5.52
CA PHE A 243 4.79 13.58 4.53
C PHE A 243 5.69 14.27 3.49
N ALA A 244 6.75 14.95 3.94
CA ALA A 244 7.71 15.61 3.05
C ALA A 244 8.40 14.61 2.10
N ASN A 245 8.81 13.46 2.63
CA ASN A 245 9.44 12.39 1.88
C ASN A 245 8.49 11.75 0.87
N THR A 246 7.22 11.56 1.23
CA THR A 246 6.17 11.07 0.33
C THR A 246 5.93 12.05 -0.82
N ILE A 247 5.87 13.35 -0.54
CA ILE A 247 5.74 14.40 -1.58
C ILE A 247 6.98 14.46 -2.47
N GLU A 248 8.20 14.35 -1.91
CA GLU A 248 9.45 14.31 -2.70
C GLU A 248 9.45 13.10 -3.66
N SER A 249 9.08 11.91 -3.18
CA SER A 249 8.94 10.71 -4.02
C SER A 249 7.90 10.93 -5.14
N CYS A 250 6.75 11.49 -4.80
CA CYS A 250 5.70 11.83 -5.78
C CYS A 250 6.23 12.79 -6.84
N ALA A 251 6.99 13.83 -6.46
CA ALA A 251 7.61 14.77 -7.39
C ALA A 251 8.62 14.09 -8.32
N ARG A 252 9.25 12.99 -7.90
CA ARG A 252 10.17 12.15 -8.70
C ARG A 252 9.47 11.14 -9.61
N GLY A 253 8.15 11.03 -9.56
CA GLY A 253 7.40 10.13 -10.44
C GLY A 253 6.74 8.95 -9.74
N VAL A 254 7.06 8.71 -8.46
CA VAL A 254 6.38 7.68 -7.67
C VAL A 254 4.88 7.95 -7.64
N SER A 255 4.08 6.93 -7.92
CA SER A 255 2.63 7.08 -8.13
C SER A 255 1.76 6.35 -7.11
N TYR A 256 2.31 5.41 -6.35
CA TYR A 256 1.59 4.71 -5.30
C TYR A 256 2.06 5.18 -3.92
N LEU A 257 1.15 5.77 -3.15
CA LEU A 257 1.51 6.46 -1.91
C LEU A 257 0.74 5.84 -0.73
N ASP A 258 1.48 5.32 0.25
CA ASP A 258 0.89 4.85 1.49
C ASP A 258 0.66 6.02 2.45
N ALA A 259 -0.49 6.00 3.09
CA ALA A 259 -0.83 6.92 4.17
C ALA A 259 -1.60 6.18 5.27
N THR A 260 -1.76 6.81 6.43
CA THR A 260 -2.57 6.29 7.52
C THR A 260 -3.46 7.38 8.11
N MET A 261 -4.61 7.01 8.65
CA MET A 261 -5.50 7.95 9.31
C MET A 261 -4.77 8.61 10.50
N SER A 262 -4.64 9.94 10.44
CA SER A 262 -3.93 10.74 11.44
C SER A 262 -2.48 10.32 11.71
N GLY A 263 -1.81 9.68 10.74
CA GLY A 263 -0.45 9.19 10.90
C GLY A 263 -0.31 7.98 11.83
N MET A 264 -1.40 7.23 12.09
CA MET A 264 -1.36 6.06 12.95
C MET A 264 -0.37 5.02 12.41
N GLY A 265 0.52 4.50 13.27
CA GLY A 265 1.47 3.48 12.89
C GLY A 265 2.60 3.30 13.88
N ARG A 266 3.46 2.36 13.57
CA ARG A 266 4.61 2.00 14.38
C ARG A 266 5.56 3.19 14.62
N GLY A 267 6.20 3.23 15.80
CA GLY A 267 7.16 4.27 16.19
C GLY A 267 6.48 5.63 16.35
N ALA A 268 6.94 6.63 15.59
CA ALA A 268 6.34 7.97 15.58
C ALA A 268 5.20 8.11 14.54
N GLY A 269 4.74 7.00 13.97
CA GLY A 269 3.67 6.96 12.98
C GLY A 269 4.16 7.00 11.54
N ASN A 270 3.22 7.31 10.63
CA ASN A 270 3.40 7.30 9.17
C ASN A 270 3.06 8.66 8.53
N CYS A 271 3.01 8.66 7.22
CA CYS A 271 2.46 9.76 6.44
C CYS A 271 0.96 9.93 6.71
#